data_17cedde7284fbc7570f6b1efeae0c263
#
_entry.id   17cedde7284fbc7570f6b1efeae0c263
#
_cell.length_a   1.000
_cell.length_b   1.000
_cell.length_c   1.000
_cell.angle_alpha   90.00
_cell.angle_beta   90.00
_cell.angle_gamma   90.00
#
_symmetry.space_group_name_H-M   'P 1'
#
loop_
_entity.id
_entity.type
_entity.pdbx_description
1 polymer ?
#
loop_
_entity_poly.entity_id
_entity_poly.type
_entity_poly.pdbx_seq_one_letter_code
_entity_poly.pdbx_strand_id
1 'polypeptide(L)'
;MFLHASIQWYYALSVFLLCGVLLLAQKSKADPLLNTDDASITAAHHCQLESSYLFLKGGASSYQITPACNLGQNFEVSLGYHATQDVDNVHGFSVQAKTVLKPMDNRWGVATSLMLSRDEKSQQRSDLDWFFNVPMSFNLIDQRLGLNTNIGYQDGPDHASLIRWGIATNYSLSDRFGVSAETYNQDRQAPFIQAAVNYSLIPNTLVLEAAIGERLHAFRQRWFGLGLSFTPSF
;
A
#
# COMPACT_ATOMS: atom_id res chain seq x y z
N MET A 1 23.14 47.49 -24.68
CA MET A 1 22.86 47.25 -23.27
C MET A 1 21.50 46.55 -23.00
N PHE A 2 20.76 46.14 -24.02
CA PHE A 2 19.43 45.52 -23.90
C PHE A 2 19.41 44.01 -24.10
N LEU A 3 20.51 43.38 -24.54
CA LEU A 3 20.55 41.91 -24.77
C LEU A 3 20.84 41.05 -23.51
N HIS A 4 21.38 41.63 -22.44
CA HIS A 4 21.70 40.89 -21.23
C HIS A 4 20.49 40.68 -20.28
N ALA A 5 19.50 41.56 -20.33
CA ALA A 5 18.33 41.50 -19.50
C ALA A 5 17.34 40.37 -19.91
N SER A 6 17.26 40.08 -21.22
CA SER A 6 16.34 39.04 -21.73
C SER A 6 16.79 37.61 -21.40
N ILE A 7 18.09 37.35 -21.35
CA ILE A 7 18.63 35.99 -21.07
C ILE A 7 18.41 35.63 -19.59
N GLN A 8 18.53 36.58 -18.67
CA GLN A 8 18.28 36.31 -17.24
C GLN A 8 16.82 36.00 -16.94
N TRP A 9 15.88 36.56 -17.68
CA TRP A 9 14.45 36.28 -17.53
C TRP A 9 14.09 34.85 -17.98
N TYR A 10 14.72 34.34 -19.05
CA TYR A 10 14.50 32.98 -19.53
C TYR A 10 15.05 31.91 -18.53
N TYR A 11 16.20 32.18 -17.90
CA TYR A 11 16.73 31.28 -16.85
C TYR A 11 15.88 31.30 -15.58
N ALA A 12 15.39 32.46 -15.17
CA ALA A 12 14.50 32.58 -14.02
C ALA A 12 13.17 31.86 -14.27
N LEU A 13 12.59 31.99 -15.48
CA LEU A 13 11.34 31.33 -15.85
C LEU A 13 11.50 29.79 -15.95
N SER A 14 12.62 29.32 -16.51
CA SER A 14 12.91 27.89 -16.62
C SER A 14 13.18 27.25 -15.25
N VAL A 15 13.87 27.95 -14.36
CA VAL A 15 14.08 27.45 -12.97
C VAL A 15 12.76 27.47 -12.20
N PHE A 16 11.90 28.47 -12.39
CA PHE A 16 10.57 28.50 -11.76
C PHE A 16 9.64 27.40 -12.30
N LEU A 17 9.67 27.09 -13.60
CA LEU A 17 8.95 26.00 -14.23
C LEU A 17 9.49 24.64 -13.76
N LEU A 18 10.82 24.47 -13.66
CA LEU A 18 11.43 23.24 -13.13
C LEU A 18 11.09 23.03 -11.65
N CYS A 19 11.15 24.06 -10.81
CA CYS A 19 10.72 24.00 -9.42
C CYS A 19 9.21 23.76 -9.28
N GLY A 20 8.37 24.34 -10.17
CA GLY A 20 6.93 24.10 -10.18
C GLY A 20 6.53 22.68 -10.53
N VAL A 21 7.27 22.01 -11.41
CA VAL A 21 7.04 20.60 -11.79
C VAL A 21 7.47 19.65 -10.67
N LEU A 22 8.49 20.00 -9.89
CA LEU A 22 8.95 19.22 -8.74
C LEU A 22 7.99 19.27 -7.53
N LEU A 23 7.07 20.26 -7.48
CA LEU A 23 6.09 20.40 -6.41
C LEU A 23 4.78 19.62 -6.64
N LEU A 24 4.60 19.01 -7.81
CA LEU A 24 3.41 18.23 -8.15
C LEU A 24 3.60 16.71 -8.08
N ALA A 25 4.77 16.24 -7.65
CA ALA A 25 4.97 14.83 -7.36
C ALA A 25 4.14 14.46 -6.13
N GLN A 26 2.93 13.96 -6.35
CA GLN A 26 2.15 13.30 -5.31
C GLN A 26 3.00 12.15 -4.76
N LYS A 27 3.30 12.21 -3.47
CA LYS A 27 4.04 11.15 -2.79
C LYS A 27 3.10 9.94 -2.71
N SER A 28 3.17 9.03 -3.67
CA SER A 28 2.64 7.69 -3.48
C SER A 28 3.47 7.05 -2.36
N LYS A 29 2.86 6.81 -1.22
CA LYS A 29 3.46 6.04 -0.13
C LYS A 29 2.89 4.63 -0.25
N ALA A 30 3.62 3.76 -0.90
CA ALA A 30 3.37 2.34 -0.83
C ALA A 30 3.85 1.84 0.54
N ASP A 31 2.97 1.21 1.30
CA ASP A 31 3.23 0.66 2.63
C ASP A 31 3.00 -0.87 2.57
N PRO A 32 4.00 -1.68 2.13
CA PRO A 32 3.84 -3.10 1.80
C PRO A 32 3.48 -4.01 2.98
N LEU A 33 3.59 -3.51 4.20
CA LEU A 33 3.22 -4.26 5.40
C LEU A 33 1.84 -3.87 5.95
N LEU A 34 1.25 -2.76 5.51
CA LEU A 34 -0.10 -2.39 5.94
C LEU A 34 -1.17 -3.19 5.19
N ASN A 35 -2.21 -3.60 5.91
CA ASN A 35 -3.40 -4.26 5.35
C ASN A 35 -4.49 -3.26 4.94
N THR A 36 -4.41 -2.05 5.51
CA THR A 36 -5.31 -0.95 5.17
C THR A 36 -4.76 -0.23 3.95
N ASP A 37 -5.44 -0.37 2.83
CA ASP A 37 -5.09 0.27 1.56
C ASP A 37 -5.41 1.77 1.59
N ASP A 38 -4.72 2.58 0.82
CA ASP A 38 -4.99 4.00 0.63
C ASP A 38 -5.87 4.27 -0.62
N ALA A 39 -6.32 5.50 -0.81
CA ALA A 39 -7.14 5.88 -1.96
C ALA A 39 -6.32 6.26 -3.20
N SER A 40 -5.01 6.03 -3.20
CA SER A 40 -4.13 6.34 -4.34
C SER A 40 -3.85 5.11 -5.21
N ILE A 41 -3.35 5.36 -6.40
CA ILE A 41 -2.78 4.39 -7.33
C ILE A 41 -1.43 4.91 -7.80
N THR A 42 -0.60 4.06 -8.32
CA THR A 42 0.66 4.43 -8.97
C THR A 42 0.42 5.54 -10.02
N ALA A 43 1.38 6.42 -10.23
CA ALA A 43 1.29 7.46 -11.25
C ALA A 43 1.02 6.88 -12.65
N ALA A 44 0.31 7.63 -13.51
CA ALA A 44 -0.04 7.14 -14.85
C ALA A 44 1.18 6.67 -15.63
N HIS A 45 1.09 5.49 -16.23
CA HIS A 45 2.15 4.82 -16.99
C HIS A 45 3.38 4.41 -16.17
N HIS A 46 3.26 4.36 -14.85
CA HIS A 46 4.30 3.86 -13.95
C HIS A 46 3.90 2.51 -13.35
N CYS A 47 4.91 1.78 -12.90
CA CYS A 47 4.73 0.57 -12.13
C CYS A 47 5.40 0.71 -10.76
N GLN A 48 4.94 -0.07 -9.81
CA GLN A 48 5.59 -0.25 -8.51
C GLN A 48 5.72 -1.75 -8.20
N LEU A 49 6.64 -2.07 -7.35
CA LEU A 49 6.83 -3.41 -6.81
C LEU A 49 6.82 -3.32 -5.29
N GLU A 50 5.90 -4.04 -4.68
CA GLU A 50 5.88 -4.22 -3.24
C GLU A 50 6.26 -5.64 -2.89
N SER A 51 7.02 -5.79 -1.82
CA SER A 51 7.35 -7.10 -1.26
C SER A 51 7.41 -7.04 0.26
N SER A 52 7.01 -8.11 0.91
CA SER A 52 7.07 -8.23 2.36
C SER A 52 7.46 -9.64 2.79
N TYR A 53 8.08 -9.70 3.95
CA TYR A 53 8.43 -10.95 4.62
C TYR A 53 8.04 -10.85 6.09
N LEU A 54 7.23 -11.80 6.56
CA LEU A 54 6.75 -11.87 7.94
C LEU A 54 7.37 -13.06 8.66
N PHE A 55 7.93 -12.81 9.82
CA PHE A 55 8.37 -13.81 10.79
C PHE A 55 7.25 -14.01 11.81
N LEU A 56 6.57 -15.14 11.75
CA LEU A 56 5.45 -15.44 12.61
C LEU A 56 5.93 -16.12 13.89
N LYS A 57 5.28 -15.85 15.00
CA LYS A 57 5.58 -16.53 16.26
C LYS A 57 5.31 -18.02 16.10
N GLY A 58 6.27 -18.86 16.45
CA GLY A 58 6.19 -20.33 16.30
C GLY A 58 7.09 -20.88 15.20
N GLY A 59 7.81 -20.00 14.47
CA GLY A 59 8.79 -20.37 13.45
C GLY A 59 8.23 -20.41 12.02
N ALA A 60 6.92 -20.16 11.84
CA ALA A 60 6.35 -19.98 10.52
C ALA A 60 6.80 -18.65 9.89
N SER A 61 6.76 -18.58 8.58
CA SER A 61 7.05 -17.33 7.84
C SER A 61 6.09 -17.16 6.68
N SER A 62 5.87 -15.91 6.28
CA SER A 62 5.08 -15.59 5.09
C SER A 62 5.81 -14.54 4.27
N TYR A 63 5.76 -14.68 2.95
CA TYR A 63 6.25 -13.64 2.05
C TYR A 63 5.21 -13.32 0.99
N GLN A 64 5.26 -12.09 0.52
CA GLN A 64 4.40 -11.60 -0.54
C GLN A 64 5.21 -10.75 -1.51
N ILE A 65 4.82 -10.79 -2.78
CA ILE A 65 5.34 -9.91 -3.83
C ILE A 65 4.17 -9.47 -4.70
N THR A 66 4.09 -8.16 -4.96
CA THR A 66 2.96 -7.55 -5.65
C THR A 66 3.44 -6.46 -6.61
N PRO A 67 3.75 -6.78 -7.86
CA PRO A 67 3.87 -5.77 -8.91
C PRO A 67 2.50 -5.15 -9.20
N ALA A 68 2.46 -3.83 -9.35
CA ALA A 68 1.29 -3.06 -9.74
C ALA A 68 1.67 -2.05 -10.81
N CYS A 69 0.83 -1.87 -11.82
CA CYS A 69 1.05 -0.93 -12.91
C CYS A 69 -0.21 -0.12 -13.19
N ASN A 70 -0.07 1.20 -13.28
CA ASN A 70 -1.11 2.07 -13.79
C ASN A 70 -1.07 2.07 -15.31
N LEU A 71 -2.04 1.39 -15.92
CA LEU A 71 -2.14 1.21 -17.38
C LEU A 71 -2.60 2.47 -18.11
N GLY A 72 -3.05 3.48 -17.39
CA GLY A 72 -3.48 4.77 -17.95
C GLY A 72 -4.46 5.51 -17.05
N GLN A 73 -4.23 6.80 -16.88
CA GLN A 73 -5.04 7.77 -16.15
C GLN A 73 -5.42 7.33 -14.72
N ASN A 74 -6.50 6.55 -14.57
CA ASN A 74 -7.16 6.28 -13.30
C ASN A 74 -7.38 4.79 -13.03
N PHE A 75 -6.55 3.92 -13.61
CA PHE A 75 -6.72 2.49 -13.52
C PHE A 75 -5.40 1.77 -13.28
N GLU A 76 -5.30 1.05 -12.17
CA GLU A 76 -4.15 0.24 -11.78
C GLU A 76 -4.54 -1.24 -11.76
N VAL A 77 -3.64 -2.09 -12.24
CA VAL A 77 -3.73 -3.54 -12.13
C VAL A 77 -2.52 -4.04 -11.34
N SER A 78 -2.74 -4.91 -10.37
CA SER A 78 -1.70 -5.61 -9.64
C SER A 78 -1.84 -7.11 -9.73
N LEU A 79 -0.70 -7.79 -9.64
CA LEU A 79 -0.59 -9.24 -9.53
C LEU A 79 0.08 -9.56 -8.20
N GLY A 80 -0.54 -10.39 -7.38
CA GLY A 80 0.00 -10.81 -6.11
C GLY A 80 0.43 -12.27 -6.13
N TYR A 81 1.56 -12.56 -5.52
CA TYR A 81 1.94 -13.91 -5.12
C TYR A 81 2.29 -13.88 -3.64
N HIS A 82 1.76 -14.84 -2.88
CA HIS A 82 2.14 -15.02 -1.49
C HIS A 82 2.41 -16.50 -1.20
N ALA A 83 3.27 -16.74 -0.20
CA ALA A 83 3.44 -18.07 0.35
C ALA A 83 3.70 -18.00 1.84
N THR A 84 3.08 -18.91 2.57
CA THR A 84 3.26 -19.09 4.01
C THR A 84 3.86 -20.45 4.25
N GLN A 85 5.01 -20.47 4.90
CA GLN A 85 5.70 -21.67 5.31
C GLN A 85 5.33 -21.98 6.78
N ASP A 86 4.48 -22.97 6.95
CA ASP A 86 4.05 -23.52 8.23
C ASP A 86 3.84 -25.03 8.04
N VAL A 87 3.19 -25.69 8.97
CA VAL A 87 2.83 -27.13 8.89
C VAL A 87 2.13 -27.49 7.56
N ASP A 88 1.31 -26.58 7.04
CA ASP A 88 0.48 -26.78 5.84
C ASP A 88 0.90 -25.89 4.66
N ASN A 89 2.09 -25.58 4.41
CA ASN A 89 2.58 -24.72 3.30
C ASN A 89 1.48 -24.23 2.35
N VAL A 90 1.08 -22.99 2.50
CA VAL A 90 0.07 -22.33 1.66
C VAL A 90 0.76 -21.38 0.69
N HIS A 91 0.38 -21.41 -0.57
CA HIS A 91 0.78 -20.39 -1.54
C HIS A 91 -0.42 -20.00 -2.40
N GLY A 92 -0.41 -18.77 -2.89
CA GLY A 92 -1.53 -18.27 -3.65
C GLY A 92 -1.17 -17.14 -4.60
N PHE A 93 -2.09 -16.90 -5.51
CA PHE A 93 -2.02 -15.85 -6.51
C PHE A 93 -3.25 -14.97 -6.42
N SER A 94 -3.06 -13.69 -6.71
CA SER A 94 -4.16 -12.74 -6.82
C SER A 94 -3.98 -11.82 -8.01
N VAL A 95 -5.10 -11.31 -8.51
CA VAL A 95 -5.15 -10.20 -9.45
C VAL A 95 -6.11 -9.17 -8.88
N GLN A 96 -5.70 -7.90 -8.89
CA GLN A 96 -6.52 -6.81 -8.42
C GLN A 96 -6.58 -5.71 -9.48
N ALA A 97 -7.76 -5.13 -9.62
CA ALA A 97 -8.01 -3.90 -10.36
C ALA A 97 -8.43 -2.82 -9.38
N LYS A 98 -7.82 -1.63 -9.45
CA LYS A 98 -8.12 -0.48 -8.58
C LYS A 98 -8.35 0.76 -9.42
N THR A 99 -9.34 1.55 -9.06
CA THR A 99 -9.64 2.83 -9.71
C THR A 99 -9.96 3.89 -8.67
N VAL A 100 -9.50 5.11 -8.93
CA VAL A 100 -9.75 6.27 -8.07
C VAL A 100 -11.08 6.90 -8.44
N LEU A 101 -12.04 6.90 -7.53
CA LEU A 101 -13.34 7.53 -7.71
C LEU A 101 -13.30 9.04 -7.47
N LYS A 102 -12.53 9.44 -6.46
CA LYS A 102 -12.21 10.83 -6.16
C LYS A 102 -10.72 10.94 -5.86
N PRO A 103 -9.95 11.62 -6.71
CA PRO A 103 -8.52 11.86 -6.45
C PRO A 103 -8.32 12.55 -5.11
N MET A 104 -7.19 12.21 -4.46
CA MET A 104 -6.77 12.85 -3.22
C MET A 104 -6.60 14.34 -3.45
N ASP A 105 -7.38 15.14 -2.76
CA ASP A 105 -7.18 16.58 -2.65
C ASP A 105 -6.47 16.92 -1.32
N ASN A 106 -6.51 18.17 -0.92
CA ASN A 106 -5.91 18.61 0.35
C ASN A 106 -6.60 18.00 1.59
N ARG A 107 -7.75 17.36 1.45
CA ARG A 107 -8.55 16.85 2.55
C ARG A 107 -8.76 15.34 2.50
N TRP A 108 -9.25 14.79 1.37
CA TRP A 108 -9.62 13.39 1.28
C TRP A 108 -9.69 12.89 -0.16
N GLY A 109 -9.57 11.58 -0.30
CA GLY A 109 -9.74 10.85 -1.55
C GLY A 109 -10.48 9.53 -1.30
N VAL A 110 -11.01 8.92 -2.37
CA VAL A 110 -11.65 7.61 -2.33
C VAL A 110 -11.34 6.83 -3.60
N ALA A 111 -11.10 5.55 -3.44
CA ALA A 111 -10.92 4.59 -4.53
C ALA A 111 -11.83 3.37 -4.33
N THR A 112 -11.83 2.49 -5.28
CA THR A 112 -12.43 1.17 -5.17
C THR A 112 -11.54 0.14 -5.84
N SER A 113 -11.53 -1.09 -5.32
CA SER A 113 -10.79 -2.19 -5.90
C SER A 113 -11.59 -3.49 -5.85
N LEU A 114 -11.31 -4.36 -6.82
CA LEU A 114 -11.77 -5.74 -6.85
C LEU A 114 -10.56 -6.65 -7.00
N MET A 115 -10.40 -7.57 -6.08
CA MET A 115 -9.37 -8.60 -6.09
C MET A 115 -10.02 -9.98 -6.28
N LEU A 116 -9.40 -10.77 -7.12
CA LEU A 116 -9.65 -12.20 -7.26
C LEU A 116 -8.40 -12.93 -6.76
N SER A 117 -8.58 -13.95 -5.92
CA SER A 117 -7.47 -14.70 -5.37
C SER A 117 -7.76 -16.19 -5.32
N ARG A 118 -6.70 -16.97 -5.30
CA ARG A 118 -6.75 -18.41 -5.20
C ARG A 118 -5.56 -18.94 -4.44
N ASP A 119 -5.83 -19.76 -3.43
CA ASP A 119 -4.83 -20.41 -2.60
C ASP A 119 -4.69 -21.89 -2.93
N GLU A 120 -3.49 -22.43 -2.77
CA GLU A 120 -3.20 -23.86 -2.82
C GLU A 120 -2.60 -24.28 -1.49
N LYS A 121 -3.25 -25.23 -0.82
CA LYS A 121 -2.84 -25.78 0.45
C LYS A 121 -2.57 -27.28 0.31
N SER A 122 -1.35 -27.75 0.57
CA SER A 122 -0.98 -29.17 0.65
C SER A 122 -1.60 -30.05 -0.45
N GLN A 123 -1.48 -29.63 -1.73
CA GLN A 123 -2.06 -30.30 -2.90
C GLN A 123 -3.59 -30.17 -3.04
N GLN A 124 -4.25 -29.45 -2.17
CA GLN A 124 -5.67 -29.13 -2.29
C GLN A 124 -5.79 -27.68 -2.76
N ARG A 125 -6.38 -27.50 -3.94
CA ARG A 125 -6.62 -26.22 -4.57
C ARG A 125 -7.91 -25.63 -4.03
N SER A 126 -7.85 -24.38 -3.52
CA SER A 126 -9.07 -23.66 -3.17
C SER A 126 -9.81 -23.20 -4.43
N ASP A 127 -11.07 -22.89 -4.29
CA ASP A 127 -11.82 -22.21 -5.32
C ASP A 127 -11.42 -20.71 -5.38
N LEU A 128 -12.03 -19.98 -6.30
CA LEU A 128 -11.75 -18.58 -6.52
C LEU A 128 -12.47 -17.72 -5.49
N ASP A 129 -11.72 -16.98 -4.70
CA ASP A 129 -12.22 -15.95 -3.78
C ASP A 129 -12.24 -14.59 -4.45
N TRP A 130 -13.16 -13.72 -4.04
CA TRP A 130 -13.18 -12.35 -4.45
C TRP A 130 -13.33 -11.40 -3.26
N PHE A 131 -12.72 -10.23 -3.39
CA PHE A 131 -12.76 -9.17 -2.39
C PHE A 131 -12.98 -7.82 -3.05
N PHE A 132 -14.10 -7.19 -2.73
CA PHE A 132 -14.40 -5.81 -3.12
C PHE A 132 -14.05 -4.89 -1.96
N ASN A 133 -13.32 -3.79 -2.23
CA ASN A 133 -12.85 -2.86 -1.21
C ASN A 133 -13.07 -1.41 -1.62
N VAL A 134 -13.34 -0.56 -0.64
CA VAL A 134 -13.48 0.88 -0.79
C VAL A 134 -12.50 1.56 0.19
N PRO A 135 -11.27 1.85 -0.24
CA PRO A 135 -10.32 2.63 0.52
C PRO A 135 -10.64 4.13 0.46
N MET A 136 -10.51 4.79 1.62
CA MET A 136 -10.65 6.22 1.79
C MET A 136 -9.44 6.77 2.55
N SER A 137 -8.89 7.86 2.06
CA SER A 137 -7.73 8.53 2.66
C SER A 137 -8.06 9.95 3.05
N PHE A 138 -7.53 10.40 4.19
CA PHE A 138 -7.75 11.74 4.73
C PHE A 138 -6.42 12.38 5.14
N ASN A 139 -6.22 13.64 4.78
CA ASN A 139 -5.14 14.47 5.29
C ASN A 139 -5.63 15.23 6.53
N LEU A 140 -5.05 14.94 7.69
CA LEU A 140 -5.50 15.51 8.96
C LEU A 140 -4.70 16.72 9.41
N ILE A 141 -3.35 16.71 9.25
CA ILE A 141 -2.45 17.78 9.68
C ILE A 141 -1.42 18.04 8.59
N ASP A 142 -1.57 19.14 7.86
CA ASP A 142 -0.59 19.69 6.91
C ASP A 142 0.19 18.62 6.10
N GLN A 143 -0.50 17.58 5.62
CA GLN A 143 0.04 16.43 4.90
C GLN A 143 1.07 15.60 5.70
N ARG A 144 1.24 15.86 7.00
CA ARG A 144 2.10 15.07 7.87
C ARG A 144 1.39 13.90 8.52
N LEU A 145 0.10 14.05 8.83
CA LEU A 145 -0.72 12.99 9.41
C LEU A 145 -1.79 12.61 8.41
N GLY A 146 -1.72 11.37 7.92
CA GLY A 146 -2.73 10.72 7.10
C GLY A 146 -3.54 9.73 7.92
N LEU A 147 -4.80 9.56 7.53
CA LEU A 147 -5.69 8.50 8.00
C LEU A 147 -6.22 7.75 6.79
N ASN A 148 -6.02 6.44 6.75
CA ASN A 148 -6.61 5.55 5.75
C ASN A 148 -7.66 4.67 6.42
N THR A 149 -8.76 4.45 5.75
CA THR A 149 -9.83 3.57 6.21
C THR A 149 -10.29 2.69 5.06
N ASN A 150 -10.58 1.44 5.35
CA ASN A 150 -11.13 0.50 4.39
C ASN A 150 -12.43 -0.09 4.91
N ILE A 151 -13.35 -0.30 4.00
CA ILE A 151 -14.47 -1.19 4.18
C ILE A 151 -14.63 -2.02 2.93
N GLY A 152 -14.75 -3.34 3.08
CA GLY A 152 -14.85 -4.24 1.96
C GLY A 152 -15.67 -5.48 2.29
N TYR A 153 -16.00 -6.23 1.25
CA TYR A 153 -16.75 -7.47 1.33
C TYR A 153 -15.97 -8.56 0.61
N GLN A 154 -15.68 -9.63 1.32
CA GLN A 154 -15.02 -10.82 0.79
C GLN A 154 -16.01 -11.97 0.77
N ASP A 155 -16.00 -12.74 -0.30
CA ASP A 155 -16.78 -13.95 -0.44
C ASP A 155 -16.02 -14.97 -1.30
N GLY A 156 -16.36 -16.24 -1.11
CA GLY A 156 -15.77 -17.36 -1.82
C GLY A 156 -16.45 -18.65 -1.40
N PRO A 157 -16.34 -19.73 -2.21
CA PRO A 157 -17.05 -20.97 -1.97
C PRO A 157 -16.55 -21.74 -0.74
N ASP A 158 -15.29 -21.55 -0.35
CA ASP A 158 -14.65 -22.32 0.73
C ASP A 158 -14.81 -21.69 2.12
N HIS A 159 -15.41 -20.49 2.21
CA HIS A 159 -15.63 -19.81 3.49
C HIS A 159 -16.89 -18.93 3.49
N ALA A 160 -17.38 -18.61 4.67
CA ALA A 160 -18.50 -17.70 4.81
C ALA A 160 -18.08 -16.26 4.51
N SER A 161 -18.96 -15.51 3.81
CA SER A 161 -18.78 -14.09 3.49
C SER A 161 -18.36 -13.26 4.70
N LEU A 162 -17.49 -12.29 4.51
CA LEU A 162 -16.90 -11.47 5.56
C LEU A 162 -16.90 -9.99 5.16
N ILE A 163 -17.32 -9.12 6.08
CA ILE A 163 -17.02 -7.69 5.99
C ILE A 163 -15.61 -7.48 6.55
N ARG A 164 -14.70 -6.99 5.70
CA ARG A 164 -13.34 -6.60 6.10
C ARG A 164 -13.28 -5.10 6.30
N TRP A 165 -12.54 -4.70 7.31
CA TRP A 165 -12.30 -3.29 7.59
C TRP A 165 -10.87 -3.08 8.08
N GLY A 166 -10.37 -1.86 7.90
CA GLY A 166 -9.08 -1.43 8.39
C GLY A 166 -9.08 0.07 8.66
N ILE A 167 -8.28 0.47 9.62
CA ILE A 167 -8.00 1.87 9.96
C ILE A 167 -6.52 2.00 10.21
N ALA A 168 -5.83 2.82 9.43
CA ALA A 168 -4.40 3.08 9.55
C ALA A 168 -4.14 4.58 9.67
N THR A 169 -3.14 4.94 10.45
CA THR A 169 -2.61 6.30 10.55
C THR A 169 -1.13 6.29 10.14
N ASN A 170 -0.74 7.28 9.33
CA ASN A 170 0.62 7.46 8.86
C ASN A 170 1.11 8.85 9.26
N TYR A 171 2.21 8.92 10.00
CA TYR A 171 2.81 10.18 10.42
C TYR A 171 4.22 10.34 9.86
N SER A 172 4.44 11.42 9.09
CA SER A 172 5.76 11.77 8.56
C SER A 172 6.56 12.54 9.59
N LEU A 173 7.57 11.90 10.18
CA LEU A 173 8.50 12.52 11.13
C LEU A 173 9.50 13.43 10.40
N SER A 174 9.93 13.04 9.20
CA SER A 174 10.79 13.81 8.32
C SER A 174 10.50 13.43 6.86
N ASP A 175 11.21 14.04 5.89
CA ASP A 175 11.08 13.68 4.46
C ASP A 175 11.46 12.23 4.15
N ARG A 176 12.23 11.58 5.03
CA ARG A 176 12.69 10.21 4.83
C ARG A 176 12.14 9.21 5.84
N PHE A 177 11.65 9.65 6.96
CA PHE A 177 11.26 8.77 8.07
C PHE A 177 9.80 8.99 8.45
N GLY A 178 9.06 7.91 8.52
CA GLY A 178 7.67 7.90 8.94
C GLY A 178 7.37 6.75 9.89
N VAL A 179 6.25 6.86 10.56
CA VAL A 179 5.69 5.82 11.43
C VAL A 179 4.23 5.63 11.09
N SER A 180 3.76 4.40 11.20
CA SER A 180 2.36 4.05 11.00
C SER A 180 1.84 3.13 12.09
N ALA A 181 0.55 3.17 12.29
CA ALA A 181 -0.17 2.25 13.16
C ALA A 181 -1.50 1.91 12.52
N GLU A 182 -1.90 0.64 12.59
CA GLU A 182 -3.21 0.23 12.09
C GLU A 182 -3.89 -0.80 12.98
N THR A 183 -5.20 -0.90 12.81
CA THR A 183 -6.02 -2.01 13.28
C THR A 183 -6.93 -2.47 12.15
N TYR A 184 -7.06 -3.78 11.98
CA TYR A 184 -7.82 -4.38 10.88
C TYR A 184 -8.33 -5.78 11.23
N ASN A 185 -9.32 -6.26 10.48
CA ASN A 185 -9.73 -7.65 10.53
C ASN A 185 -9.43 -8.37 9.20
N GLN A 186 -9.13 -9.67 9.30
CA GLN A 186 -8.96 -10.57 8.15
C GLN A 186 -9.92 -11.77 8.21
N ASP A 187 -10.58 -11.96 9.32
CA ASP A 187 -11.51 -13.05 9.59
C ASP A 187 -12.55 -12.60 10.63
N ARG A 188 -13.35 -13.53 11.14
CA ARG A 188 -14.39 -13.27 12.15
C ARG A 188 -13.89 -13.28 13.59
N GLN A 189 -12.58 -13.40 13.81
CA GLN A 189 -11.98 -13.38 15.13
C GLN A 189 -11.65 -11.93 15.56
N ALA A 190 -10.95 -11.79 16.70
CA ALA A 190 -10.48 -10.50 17.17
C ALA A 190 -9.55 -9.82 16.14
N PRO A 191 -9.63 -8.50 15.99
CA PRO A 191 -8.81 -7.77 15.04
C PRO A 191 -7.33 -7.82 15.38
N PHE A 192 -6.50 -7.51 14.38
CA PHE A 192 -5.08 -7.29 14.53
C PHE A 192 -4.80 -5.82 14.84
N ILE A 193 -3.69 -5.59 15.53
CA ILE A 193 -3.04 -4.29 15.65
C ILE A 193 -1.60 -4.43 15.18
N GLN A 194 -1.10 -3.40 14.52
CA GLN A 194 0.31 -3.32 14.15
C GLN A 194 0.83 -1.90 14.18
N ALA A 195 2.15 -1.78 14.35
CA ALA A 195 2.89 -0.54 14.19
C ALA A 195 4.07 -0.77 13.24
N ALA A 196 4.36 0.20 12.41
CA ALA A 196 5.44 0.14 11.44
C ALA A 196 6.27 1.42 11.47
N VAL A 197 7.51 1.29 11.01
CA VAL A 197 8.41 2.38 10.69
C VAL A 197 8.83 2.25 9.24
N ASN A 198 8.85 3.34 8.49
CA ASN A 198 9.29 3.37 7.11
C ASN A 198 10.46 4.35 6.92
N TYR A 199 11.37 3.99 6.03
CA TYR A 199 12.54 4.79 5.68
C TYR A 199 12.70 4.87 4.16
N SER A 200 12.60 6.08 3.62
CA SER A 200 12.88 6.35 2.21
C SER A 200 14.38 6.35 1.95
N LEU A 201 14.90 5.22 1.47
CA LEU A 201 16.30 5.08 1.10
C LEU A 201 16.62 5.96 -0.11
N ILE A 202 15.76 5.92 -1.12
CA ILE A 202 15.75 6.82 -2.27
C ILE A 202 14.36 7.47 -2.32
N PRO A 203 14.25 8.79 -2.08
CA PRO A 203 12.96 9.47 -2.05
C PRO A 203 12.12 9.17 -3.29
N ASN A 204 10.85 8.85 -3.08
CA ASN A 204 9.84 8.48 -4.09
C ASN A 204 10.17 7.24 -4.94
N THR A 205 11.26 6.54 -4.66
CA THR A 205 11.69 5.37 -5.47
C THR A 205 11.83 4.11 -4.64
N LEU A 206 12.51 4.17 -3.50
CA LEU A 206 12.79 2.98 -2.69
C LEU A 206 12.51 3.25 -1.21
N VAL A 207 11.55 2.54 -0.67
CA VAL A 207 11.17 2.61 0.74
C VAL A 207 11.39 1.24 1.39
N LEU A 208 12.01 1.26 2.56
CA LEU A 208 12.11 0.11 3.45
C LEU A 208 11.12 0.27 4.59
N GLU A 209 10.51 -0.82 5.01
CA GLU A 209 9.56 -0.84 6.10
C GLU A 209 9.90 -1.97 7.08
N ALA A 210 9.68 -1.73 8.38
CA ALA A 210 9.71 -2.74 9.41
C ALA A 210 8.48 -2.58 10.31
N ALA A 211 7.81 -3.69 10.62
CA ALA A 211 6.58 -3.67 11.39
C ALA A 211 6.54 -4.79 12.43
N ILE A 212 5.78 -4.55 13.48
CA ILE A 212 5.40 -5.54 14.48
C ILE A 212 3.88 -5.55 14.61
N GLY A 213 3.31 -6.72 14.76
CA GLY A 213 1.87 -6.84 14.92
C GLY A 213 1.46 -8.04 15.76
N GLU A 214 0.23 -7.96 16.26
CA GLU A 214 -0.38 -9.06 16.99
C GLU A 214 -1.91 -9.04 16.83
N ARG A 215 -2.52 -10.19 17.02
CA ARG A 215 -3.98 -10.30 17.14
C ARG A 215 -4.39 -9.96 18.57
N LEU A 216 -5.38 -9.10 18.73
CA LEU A 216 -5.95 -8.77 20.05
C LEU A 216 -6.53 -10.03 20.72
N HIS A 217 -6.33 -10.16 22.02
CA HIS A 217 -6.78 -11.29 22.84
C HIS A 217 -6.23 -12.67 22.44
N ALA A 218 -5.24 -12.73 21.55
CA ALA A 218 -4.63 -13.99 21.11
C ALA A 218 -3.10 -13.87 21.05
N PHE A 219 -2.43 -13.81 22.20
CA PHE A 219 -0.97 -13.65 22.34
C PHE A 219 -0.08 -14.61 21.52
N ARG A 220 -0.67 -15.60 20.87
CA ARG A 220 0.07 -16.56 20.04
C ARG A 220 0.27 -16.08 18.61
N GLN A 221 -0.56 -15.17 18.10
CA GLN A 221 -0.46 -14.64 16.73
C GLN A 221 0.26 -13.30 16.72
N ARG A 222 1.56 -13.35 16.90
CA ARG A 222 2.47 -12.20 16.78
C ARG A 222 3.39 -12.39 15.60
N TRP A 223 3.78 -11.28 15.01
CA TRP A 223 4.72 -11.28 13.91
C TRP A 223 5.62 -10.04 13.91
N PHE A 224 6.76 -10.19 13.26
CA PHE A 224 7.66 -9.12 12.85
C PHE A 224 7.75 -9.18 11.33
N GLY A 225 7.72 -8.02 10.66
CA GLY A 225 7.76 -7.94 9.21
C GLY A 225 8.82 -7.00 8.69
N LEU A 226 9.34 -7.32 7.52
CA LEU A 226 10.18 -6.45 6.70
C LEU A 226 9.48 -6.26 5.35
N GLY A 227 9.45 -5.03 4.87
CA GLY A 227 8.82 -4.64 3.63
C GLY A 227 9.75 -3.79 2.76
N LEU A 228 9.54 -3.87 1.47
CA LEU A 228 10.20 -3.07 0.47
C LEU A 228 9.19 -2.62 -0.57
N SER A 229 9.18 -1.33 -0.86
CA SER A 229 8.47 -0.75 -1.99
C SER A 229 9.44 -0.10 -2.95
N PHE A 230 9.33 -0.44 -4.23
CA PHE A 230 10.14 0.11 -5.31
C PHE A 230 9.25 0.66 -6.41
N THR A 231 9.36 1.97 -6.65
CA THR A 231 8.63 2.70 -7.70
C THR A 231 9.66 3.37 -8.61
N PRO A 232 10.09 2.69 -9.70
CA PRO A 232 11.06 3.28 -10.62
C PRO A 232 10.47 4.51 -11.31
N SER A 233 11.29 5.57 -11.41
CA SER A 233 11.00 6.72 -12.27
C SER A 233 11.62 6.44 -13.64
N PHE A 234 10.79 6.29 -14.65
CA PHE A 234 11.24 6.22 -16.04
C PHE A 234 11.09 7.58 -16.70
#